data_b9f9df7f8bdddb2d536d517cd5dedba7
#
_entry.id   b9f9df7f8bdddb2d536d517cd5dedba7
#
_cell.length_a   1.000
_cell.length_b   1.000
_cell.length_c   1.000
_cell.angle_alpha   90.00
_cell.angle_beta   90.00
_cell.angle_gamma   90.00
#
_symmetry.space_group_name_H-M   'P 1'
#
loop_
_entity.id
_entity.type
_entity.pdbx_description
1 polymer ?
#
loop_
_entity_poly.entity_id
_entity_poly.type
_entity_poly.pdbx_seq_one_letter_code
_entity_poly.pdbx_strand_id
1 'polypeptide(L)'
;EEEEDGYEIVEEIADIGEGALAKGAEILGTAAGLAVGGPVGAVVGGVAGKKAFRKVMGDDGPFITEEGPSAVGAYPHLYKSGGLLFVSGMGPRTPDTNEIPGGPIRDSEGNALDYDIRAQTHSVINNVSVILEAHGSSLEDVVDILVFLVDMDRDFPGYNEVYAQYFSEILPARTTVSVNALPTDIAIELKVVAKA
;
A
#
# COMPACT_ATOMS: atom_id res chain seq x y z
N GLU A 1 -38.59 0.28 6.75
CA GLU A 1 -38.52 -0.03 5.29
C GLU A 1 -37.64 0.99 4.53
N GLU A 2 -37.74 2.31 4.79
CA GLU A 2 -36.91 3.33 4.10
C GLU A 2 -35.43 3.37 4.56
N GLU A 3 -35.09 2.88 5.76
CA GLU A 3 -33.70 2.77 6.23
C GLU A 3 -32.97 1.54 5.68
N GLU A 4 -33.66 0.44 5.38
CA GLU A 4 -33.06 -0.77 4.81
C GLU A 4 -32.64 -0.57 3.34
N ASP A 5 -33.45 0.13 2.54
CA ASP A 5 -33.15 0.42 1.12
C ASP A 5 -31.85 1.25 0.95
N GLY A 6 -31.50 2.10 1.92
CA GLY A 6 -30.28 2.89 1.91
C GLY A 6 -29.00 2.05 2.11
N TYR A 7 -29.08 0.95 2.82
CA TYR A 7 -27.95 0.06 3.08
C TYR A 7 -27.67 -0.86 1.90
N GLU A 8 -28.70 -1.43 1.26
CA GLU A 8 -28.53 -2.25 0.05
C GLU A 8 -27.89 -1.48 -1.11
N ILE A 9 -28.29 -0.21 -1.28
CA ILE A 9 -27.71 0.65 -2.33
C ILE A 9 -26.22 0.96 -2.07
N VAL A 10 -25.79 1.04 -0.82
CA VAL A 10 -24.38 1.27 -0.47
C VAL A 10 -23.54 0.02 -0.73
N GLU A 11 -24.08 -1.19 -0.53
CA GLU A 11 -23.40 -2.44 -0.87
C GLU A 11 -23.29 -2.65 -2.39
N GLU A 12 -24.32 -2.32 -3.16
CA GLU A 12 -24.28 -2.43 -4.63
C GLU A 12 -23.29 -1.45 -5.28
N ILE A 13 -23.06 -0.28 -4.64
CA ILE A 13 -22.06 0.71 -5.07
C ILE A 13 -20.63 0.25 -4.75
N ALA A 14 -20.42 -0.61 -3.76
CA ALA A 14 -19.09 -1.12 -3.41
C ALA A 14 -18.43 -1.94 -4.54
N ASP A 15 -19.21 -2.41 -5.50
CA ASP A 15 -18.73 -3.15 -6.69
C ASP A 15 -18.34 -2.25 -7.90
N ILE A 16 -18.53 -0.93 -7.81
CA ILE A 16 -18.26 0.00 -8.91
C ILE A 16 -17.02 0.84 -8.58
N GLY A 17 -15.90 0.70 -9.24
CA GLY A 17 -14.61 1.36 -8.99
C GLY A 17 -14.64 2.81 -8.42
N GLU A 18 -13.68 3.15 -7.61
CA GLU A 18 -13.63 4.15 -6.51
C GLU A 18 -13.90 5.62 -6.86
N GLY A 19 -13.45 6.11 -8.01
CA GLY A 19 -13.76 7.49 -8.44
C GLY A 19 -15.25 7.66 -8.77
N ALA A 20 -15.93 6.57 -9.11
CA ALA A 20 -17.37 6.52 -9.33
C ALA A 20 -18.13 6.41 -8.00
N LEU A 21 -17.54 5.79 -6.95
CA LEU A 21 -18.18 5.58 -5.65
C LEU A 21 -18.45 6.88 -4.88
N ALA A 22 -17.45 7.74 -4.74
CA ALA A 22 -17.62 9.00 -4.04
C ALA A 22 -18.62 9.91 -4.76
N LYS A 23 -18.58 9.91 -6.09
CA LYS A 23 -19.52 10.65 -6.93
C LYS A 23 -20.91 9.99 -6.94
N GLY A 24 -20.96 8.65 -6.90
CA GLY A 24 -22.17 7.87 -6.76
C GLY A 24 -22.88 8.12 -5.43
N ALA A 25 -22.15 8.11 -4.31
CA ALA A 25 -22.67 8.42 -2.99
C ALA A 25 -23.22 9.86 -2.89
N GLU A 26 -22.56 10.83 -3.56
CA GLU A 26 -23.05 12.20 -3.66
C GLU A 26 -24.34 12.28 -4.47
N ILE A 27 -24.40 11.61 -5.62
CA ILE A 27 -25.57 11.61 -6.50
C ILE A 27 -26.75 10.92 -5.81
N LEU A 28 -26.55 9.77 -5.18
CA LEU A 28 -27.58 9.03 -4.47
C LEU A 28 -28.09 9.78 -3.23
N GLY A 29 -27.17 10.33 -2.44
CA GLY A 29 -27.54 11.16 -1.30
C GLY A 29 -28.28 12.43 -1.73
N THR A 30 -27.91 13.02 -2.88
CA THR A 30 -28.61 14.17 -3.45
C THR A 30 -29.99 13.80 -3.97
N ALA A 31 -30.12 12.63 -4.68
CA ALA A 31 -31.39 12.16 -5.18
C ALA A 31 -32.37 11.78 -4.06
N ALA A 32 -31.90 11.09 -3.01
CA ALA A 32 -32.71 10.78 -1.83
C ALA A 32 -33.14 12.06 -1.09
N GLY A 33 -32.23 13.02 -0.90
CA GLY A 33 -32.53 14.29 -0.29
C GLY A 33 -33.53 15.12 -1.09
N LEU A 34 -33.48 15.09 -2.43
CA LEU A 34 -34.41 15.76 -3.31
C LEU A 34 -35.82 15.15 -3.21
N ALA A 35 -35.93 13.83 -3.11
CA ALA A 35 -37.20 13.12 -2.98
C ALA A 35 -37.93 13.47 -1.66
N VAL A 36 -37.19 13.71 -0.58
CA VAL A 36 -37.76 13.96 0.76
C VAL A 36 -37.86 15.45 1.10
N GLY A 37 -36.90 16.26 0.70
CA GLY A 37 -36.75 17.64 1.15
C GLY A 37 -36.60 18.69 0.04
N GLY A 38 -36.86 18.34 -1.24
CA GLY A 38 -36.69 19.26 -2.35
C GLY A 38 -35.24 19.73 -2.53
N PRO A 39 -34.97 20.94 -3.11
CA PRO A 39 -33.61 21.39 -3.41
C PRO A 39 -32.71 21.51 -2.17
N VAL A 40 -33.27 21.87 -1.03
CA VAL A 40 -32.50 21.96 0.24
C VAL A 40 -32.15 20.56 0.74
N GLY A 41 -33.07 19.61 0.66
CA GLY A 41 -32.83 18.21 1.00
C GLY A 41 -31.79 17.59 0.11
N ALA A 42 -31.75 17.91 -1.19
CA ALA A 42 -30.72 17.44 -2.11
C ALA A 42 -29.31 17.87 -1.72
N VAL A 43 -29.12 19.11 -1.31
CA VAL A 43 -27.81 19.62 -0.84
C VAL A 43 -27.38 18.91 0.44
N VAL A 44 -28.28 18.79 1.42
CA VAL A 44 -27.99 18.13 2.70
C VAL A 44 -27.74 16.64 2.50
N GLY A 45 -28.54 15.97 1.66
CA GLY A 45 -28.37 14.55 1.35
C GLY A 45 -27.04 14.26 0.66
N GLY A 46 -26.63 15.10 -0.31
CA GLY A 46 -25.33 14.98 -0.97
C GLY A 46 -24.15 15.14 0.00
N VAL A 47 -24.21 16.11 0.90
CA VAL A 47 -23.18 16.32 1.93
C VAL A 47 -23.17 15.17 2.95
N ALA A 48 -24.33 14.68 3.36
CA ALA A 48 -24.44 13.54 4.28
C ALA A 48 -23.93 12.24 3.63
N GLY A 49 -24.25 12.02 2.35
CA GLY A 49 -23.71 10.88 1.58
C GLY A 49 -22.19 10.89 1.50
N LYS A 50 -21.57 12.03 1.16
CA LYS A 50 -20.11 12.19 1.17
C LYS A 50 -19.50 11.94 2.55
N LYS A 51 -20.14 12.45 3.62
CA LYS A 51 -19.65 12.28 4.99
C LYS A 51 -19.76 10.82 5.46
N ALA A 52 -20.86 10.13 5.10
CA ALA A 52 -21.03 8.71 5.39
C ALA A 52 -20.02 7.85 4.64
N PHE A 53 -19.82 8.09 3.34
CA PHE A 53 -18.79 7.43 2.53
C PHE A 53 -17.41 7.62 3.14
N ARG A 54 -17.01 8.85 3.46
CA ARG A 54 -15.72 9.14 4.08
C ARG A 54 -15.56 8.48 5.45
N LYS A 55 -16.65 8.32 6.22
CA LYS A 55 -16.62 7.61 7.51
C LYS A 55 -16.40 6.10 7.35
N VAL A 56 -16.88 5.49 6.26
CA VAL A 56 -16.72 4.05 5.96
C VAL A 56 -15.35 3.77 5.36
N MET A 57 -14.90 4.60 4.38
CA MET A 57 -13.64 4.40 3.66
C MET A 57 -12.43 5.02 4.37
N GLY A 58 -12.65 5.86 5.39
CA GLY A 58 -11.62 6.66 6.03
C GLY A 58 -11.09 7.78 5.13
N ASP A 59 -10.22 8.62 5.70
CA ASP A 59 -9.62 9.72 4.93
C ASP A 59 -8.47 9.18 4.06
N ASP A 60 -8.50 9.47 2.76
CA ASP A 60 -7.36 9.29 1.86
C ASP A 60 -6.23 10.25 2.25
N GLY A 61 -5.01 9.83 2.07
CA GLY A 61 -3.87 10.69 2.37
C GLY A 61 -2.57 9.94 2.67
N PRO A 62 -1.50 10.72 2.92
CA PRO A 62 -0.20 10.17 3.29
C PRO A 62 -0.22 9.64 4.73
N PHE A 63 0.49 8.54 4.96
CA PHE A 63 0.70 7.95 6.27
C PHE A 63 2.20 7.81 6.55
N ILE A 64 2.61 8.25 7.73
CA ILE A 64 3.98 8.16 8.23
C ILE A 64 3.93 7.49 9.60
N THR A 65 4.84 6.56 9.84
CA THR A 65 5.01 5.88 11.13
C THR A 65 6.48 5.91 11.57
N GLU A 66 6.73 5.86 12.86
CA GLU A 66 8.08 5.71 13.44
C GLU A 66 8.51 4.24 13.49
N GLU A 67 7.61 3.30 13.24
CA GLU A 67 7.89 1.86 13.30
C GLU A 67 8.65 1.34 12.06
N GLY A 68 8.56 2.04 10.95
CA GLY A 68 9.26 1.70 9.70
C GLY A 68 10.60 2.43 9.53
N PRO A 69 11.47 1.98 8.61
CA PRO A 69 12.74 2.66 8.33
C PRO A 69 12.49 4.08 7.82
N SER A 70 13.27 5.04 8.30
CA SER A 70 13.17 6.43 7.89
C SER A 70 13.25 6.60 6.37
N ALA A 71 12.37 7.40 5.79
CA ALA A 71 12.39 7.71 4.38
C ALA A 71 13.69 8.44 4.00
N VAL A 72 14.28 8.10 2.86
CA VAL A 72 15.50 8.76 2.34
C VAL A 72 15.19 10.05 1.58
N GLY A 73 13.93 10.47 1.51
CA GLY A 73 13.47 11.65 0.79
C GLY A 73 12.12 12.15 1.28
N ALA A 74 11.56 13.13 0.60
CA ALA A 74 10.29 13.76 0.97
C ALA A 74 9.09 12.95 0.46
N TYR A 75 8.83 11.78 1.06
CA TYR A 75 7.67 10.94 0.75
C TYR A 75 7.19 10.18 2.01
N PRO A 76 5.90 9.81 2.08
CA PRO A 76 5.34 9.04 3.20
C PRO A 76 5.75 7.57 3.10
N HIS A 77 5.53 6.79 4.16
CA HIS A 77 5.69 5.34 4.12
C HIS A 77 4.65 4.68 3.20
N LEU A 78 3.41 5.16 3.24
CA LEU A 78 2.37 4.79 2.29
C LEU A 78 1.43 5.96 2.02
N TYR A 79 0.68 5.87 0.92
CA TYR A 79 -0.44 6.74 0.62
C TYR A 79 -1.71 5.91 0.50
N LYS A 80 -2.73 6.23 1.29
CA LYS A 80 -4.06 5.62 1.16
C LYS A 80 -4.84 6.36 0.09
N SER A 81 -5.42 5.64 -0.83
CA SER A 81 -6.37 6.19 -1.80
C SER A 81 -7.36 5.11 -2.21
N GLY A 82 -8.62 5.46 -2.04
CA GLY A 82 -9.71 4.69 -2.53
C GLY A 82 -9.77 3.23 -2.05
N GLY A 83 -9.52 2.97 -0.76
CA GLY A 83 -9.50 1.64 -0.18
C GLY A 83 -8.22 0.84 -0.47
N LEU A 84 -7.24 1.43 -1.16
CA LEU A 84 -5.93 0.84 -1.39
C LEU A 84 -4.83 1.61 -0.64
N LEU A 85 -3.81 0.87 -0.24
CA LEU A 85 -2.59 1.35 0.37
C LEU A 85 -1.44 1.21 -0.64
N PHE A 86 -0.89 2.33 -1.07
CA PHE A 86 0.27 2.40 -1.95
C PHE A 86 1.52 2.60 -1.10
N VAL A 87 2.19 1.52 -0.72
CA VAL A 87 3.45 1.59 0.03
C VAL A 87 4.53 2.19 -0.85
N SER A 88 5.29 3.15 -0.35
CA SER A 88 6.44 3.72 -1.06
C SER A 88 7.52 2.66 -1.28
N GLY A 89 8.48 2.92 -2.17
CA GLY A 89 9.62 2.01 -2.37
C GLY A 89 10.27 1.67 -1.03
N MET A 90 10.30 0.37 -0.68
CA MET A 90 10.78 -0.11 0.61
C MET A 90 12.05 -0.93 0.41
N GLY A 91 13.11 -0.54 1.12
CA GLY A 91 14.36 -1.28 1.17
C GLY A 91 14.52 -2.08 2.47
N PRO A 92 15.59 -2.88 2.59
CA PRO A 92 15.83 -3.77 3.72
C PRO A 92 16.45 -3.07 4.96
N ARG A 93 16.65 -1.75 4.96
CA ARG A 93 17.27 -1.05 6.10
C ARG A 93 16.46 -1.24 7.38
N THR A 94 17.13 -1.46 8.50
CA THR A 94 16.48 -1.53 9.81
C THR A 94 15.98 -0.14 10.24
N PRO A 95 14.83 -0.03 10.92
CA PRO A 95 14.25 1.25 11.33
C PRO A 95 15.19 2.11 12.17
N ASP A 96 15.80 1.53 13.20
CA ASP A 96 16.54 2.30 14.22
C ASP A 96 17.98 2.64 13.81
N THR A 97 18.69 1.70 13.16
CA THR A 97 20.13 1.82 12.90
C THR A 97 20.45 2.12 11.44
N ASN A 98 19.47 1.96 10.52
CA ASN A 98 19.69 1.97 9.07
C ASN A 98 20.68 0.92 8.57
N GLU A 99 21.03 -0.07 9.37
CA GLU A 99 21.84 -1.20 8.93
C GLU A 99 21.10 -2.01 7.86
N ILE A 100 21.86 -2.64 6.98
CA ILE A 100 21.33 -3.49 5.92
C ILE A 100 21.59 -4.95 6.33
N PRO A 101 20.56 -5.69 6.78
CA PRO A 101 20.70 -7.11 7.07
C PRO A 101 21.24 -7.87 5.85
N GLY A 102 22.28 -8.67 6.06
CA GLY A 102 22.99 -9.34 4.98
C GLY A 102 24.10 -8.52 4.33
N GLY A 103 24.30 -7.27 4.77
CA GLY A 103 25.35 -6.36 4.31
C GLY A 103 24.95 -5.51 3.09
N PRO A 104 25.64 -4.37 2.91
CA PRO A 104 25.49 -3.51 1.73
C PRO A 104 26.16 -4.14 0.50
N ILE A 105 25.68 -3.77 -0.70
CA ILE A 105 26.25 -4.22 -1.96
C ILE A 105 27.57 -3.53 -2.34
N ARG A 106 27.89 -2.39 -1.70
CA ARG A 106 29.10 -1.59 -1.90
C ARG A 106 29.61 -1.00 -0.61
N ASP A 107 30.90 -0.76 -0.55
CA ASP A 107 31.52 0.03 0.52
C ASP A 107 31.44 1.55 0.23
N SER A 108 31.95 2.35 1.16
CA SER A 108 31.99 3.81 1.04
C SER A 108 32.86 4.34 -0.11
N GLU A 109 33.70 3.50 -0.68
CA GLU A 109 34.56 3.82 -1.84
C GLU A 109 33.91 3.39 -3.16
N GLY A 110 32.75 2.70 -3.08
CA GLY A 110 31.98 2.19 -4.23
C GLY A 110 32.45 0.82 -4.73
N ASN A 111 33.35 0.16 -4.00
CA ASN A 111 33.77 -1.21 -4.35
C ASN A 111 32.64 -2.21 -4.03
N ALA A 112 32.46 -3.19 -4.89
CA ALA A 112 31.48 -4.26 -4.69
C ALA A 112 31.82 -5.10 -3.44
N LEU A 113 30.81 -5.35 -2.62
CA LEU A 113 30.87 -6.25 -1.47
C LEU A 113 30.06 -7.50 -1.71
N ASP A 114 30.38 -8.54 -0.97
CA ASP A 114 29.51 -9.71 -0.88
C ASP A 114 28.38 -9.42 0.10
N TYR A 115 27.16 -9.88 -0.22
CA TYR A 115 25.96 -9.65 0.57
C TYR A 115 25.02 -10.85 0.52
N ASP A 116 24.10 -10.93 1.47
CA ASP A 116 23.08 -11.97 1.53
C ASP A 116 21.72 -11.44 1.08
N ILE A 117 21.31 -11.78 -0.14
CA ILE A 117 20.00 -11.39 -0.70
C ILE A 117 18.83 -11.98 0.10
N ARG A 118 18.99 -13.18 0.72
CA ARG A 118 17.92 -13.77 1.54
C ARG A 118 17.65 -12.93 2.77
N ALA A 119 18.71 -12.52 3.46
CA ALA A 119 18.60 -11.64 4.62
C ALA A 119 17.99 -10.28 4.26
N GLN A 120 18.40 -9.69 3.14
CA GLN A 120 17.79 -8.46 2.63
C GLN A 120 16.30 -8.65 2.27
N THR A 121 15.94 -9.79 1.67
CA THR A 121 14.54 -10.09 1.28
C THR A 121 13.66 -10.26 2.51
N HIS A 122 14.10 -10.99 3.53
CA HIS A 122 13.38 -11.08 4.81
C HIS A 122 13.17 -9.70 5.43
N SER A 123 14.20 -8.89 5.46
CA SER A 123 14.13 -7.56 6.06
C SER A 123 13.18 -6.62 5.33
N VAL A 124 13.22 -6.57 4.00
CA VAL A 124 12.32 -5.69 3.25
C VAL A 124 10.85 -6.12 3.37
N ILE A 125 10.56 -7.42 3.40
CA ILE A 125 9.19 -7.92 3.61
C ILE A 125 8.71 -7.59 5.02
N ASN A 126 9.56 -7.75 6.04
CA ASN A 126 9.23 -7.33 7.41
C ASN A 126 8.95 -5.83 7.51
N ASN A 127 9.73 -4.98 6.83
CA ASN A 127 9.49 -3.54 6.80
C ASN A 127 8.14 -3.20 6.16
N VAL A 128 7.76 -3.90 5.08
CA VAL A 128 6.42 -3.77 4.48
C VAL A 128 5.33 -4.19 5.46
N SER A 129 5.50 -5.33 6.16
CA SER A 129 4.55 -5.83 7.17
C SER A 129 4.31 -4.79 8.26
N VAL A 130 5.38 -4.28 8.87
CA VAL A 130 5.32 -3.28 9.94
C VAL A 130 4.53 -2.03 9.51
N ILE A 131 4.77 -1.54 8.29
CA ILE A 131 4.07 -0.35 7.78
C ILE A 131 2.59 -0.63 7.51
N LEU A 132 2.26 -1.80 6.97
CA LEU A 132 0.86 -2.21 6.75
C LEU A 132 0.14 -2.38 8.10
N GLU A 133 0.75 -3.06 9.07
CA GLU A 133 0.20 -3.30 10.41
C GLU A 133 -0.01 -1.99 11.18
N ALA A 134 0.93 -1.05 11.10
CA ALA A 134 0.79 0.28 11.70
C ALA A 134 -0.41 1.06 11.12
N HIS A 135 -0.82 0.76 9.89
CA HIS A 135 -2.03 1.33 9.27
C HIS A 135 -3.30 0.50 9.55
N GLY A 136 -3.18 -0.71 10.09
CA GLY A 136 -4.30 -1.63 10.36
C GLY A 136 -4.60 -2.64 9.25
N SER A 137 -3.68 -2.82 8.29
CA SER A 137 -3.70 -3.83 7.22
C SER A 137 -2.66 -4.93 7.53
N SER A 138 -2.38 -5.81 6.59
CA SER A 138 -1.42 -6.91 6.76
C SER A 138 -0.82 -7.37 5.43
N LEU A 139 0.14 -8.31 5.47
CA LEU A 139 0.65 -8.95 4.26
C LEU A 139 -0.43 -9.74 3.50
N GLU A 140 -1.45 -10.24 4.20
CA GLU A 140 -2.57 -10.98 3.59
C GLU A 140 -3.43 -10.10 2.68
N ASP A 141 -3.39 -8.78 2.88
CA ASP A 141 -4.12 -7.80 2.10
C ASP A 141 -3.36 -7.33 0.85
N VAL A 142 -2.13 -7.80 0.67
CA VAL A 142 -1.29 -7.42 -0.49
C VAL A 142 -1.88 -7.96 -1.79
N VAL A 143 -2.04 -7.09 -2.77
CA VAL A 143 -2.61 -7.42 -4.08
C VAL A 143 -1.62 -7.31 -5.23
N ASP A 144 -0.59 -6.47 -5.10
CA ASP A 144 0.43 -6.31 -6.15
C ASP A 144 1.81 -5.98 -5.55
N ILE A 145 2.85 -6.55 -6.13
CA ILE A 145 4.25 -6.32 -5.74
C ILE A 145 5.10 -6.10 -6.99
N LEU A 146 5.73 -4.94 -7.07
CA LEU A 146 6.81 -4.69 -8.02
C LEU A 146 8.15 -4.82 -7.27
N VAL A 147 9.00 -5.69 -7.77
CA VAL A 147 10.30 -6.02 -7.19
C VAL A 147 11.41 -5.48 -8.08
N PHE A 148 12.34 -4.76 -7.46
CA PHE A 148 13.55 -4.24 -8.10
C PHE A 148 14.75 -5.00 -7.54
N LEU A 149 15.54 -5.64 -8.41
CA LEU A 149 16.80 -6.31 -8.07
C LEU A 149 17.95 -5.61 -8.80
N VAL A 150 19.08 -5.43 -8.13
CA VAL A 150 20.28 -4.86 -8.75
C VAL A 150 21.01 -5.90 -9.61
N ASP A 151 21.03 -7.15 -9.19
CA ASP A 151 21.62 -8.29 -9.92
C ASP A 151 20.61 -9.43 -10.05
N MET A 152 19.94 -9.51 -11.20
CA MET A 152 18.91 -10.53 -11.45
C MET A 152 19.50 -11.96 -11.46
N ASP A 153 20.65 -12.14 -12.10
CA ASP A 153 21.22 -13.48 -12.29
C ASP A 153 21.71 -14.07 -10.96
N ARG A 154 22.30 -13.23 -10.11
CA ARG A 154 22.79 -13.61 -8.80
C ARG A 154 21.63 -13.81 -7.80
N ASP A 155 20.69 -12.85 -7.75
CA ASP A 155 19.81 -12.64 -6.61
C ASP A 155 18.44 -13.32 -6.76
N PHE A 156 17.95 -13.49 -8.00
CA PHE A 156 16.59 -13.99 -8.23
C PHE A 156 16.31 -15.34 -7.53
N PRO A 157 17.21 -16.37 -7.57
CA PRO A 157 16.90 -17.63 -6.90
C PRO A 157 16.74 -17.48 -5.38
N GLY A 158 17.66 -16.76 -4.71
CA GLY A 158 17.62 -16.54 -3.25
C GLY A 158 16.46 -15.68 -2.80
N TYR A 159 16.19 -14.59 -3.53
CA TYR A 159 15.01 -13.75 -3.35
C TYR A 159 13.71 -14.57 -3.47
N ASN A 160 13.56 -15.32 -4.56
CA ASN A 160 12.33 -16.05 -4.86
C ASN A 160 12.03 -17.17 -3.85
N GLU A 161 13.06 -17.80 -3.29
CA GLU A 161 12.95 -18.79 -2.20
C GLU A 161 12.34 -18.14 -0.93
N VAL A 162 12.84 -16.97 -0.54
CA VAL A 162 12.32 -16.25 0.62
C VAL A 162 10.92 -15.70 0.35
N TYR A 163 10.71 -15.10 -0.83
CA TYR A 163 9.40 -14.58 -1.23
C TYR A 163 8.30 -15.64 -1.11
N ALA A 164 8.57 -16.87 -1.52
CA ALA A 164 7.61 -17.96 -1.44
C ALA A 164 7.18 -18.30 -0.01
N GLN A 165 8.03 -18.07 0.99
CA GLN A 165 7.70 -18.33 2.40
C GLN A 165 6.61 -17.40 2.92
N TYR A 166 6.49 -16.19 2.36
CA TYR A 166 5.49 -15.19 2.78
C TYR A 166 4.25 -15.19 1.88
N PHE A 167 4.41 -15.44 0.59
CA PHE A 167 3.37 -15.13 -0.40
C PHE A 167 2.82 -16.33 -1.18
N SER A 168 3.26 -17.57 -0.89
CA SER A 168 2.76 -18.75 -1.60
C SER A 168 1.27 -19.03 -1.39
N GLU A 169 0.71 -18.62 -0.26
CA GLU A 169 -0.72 -18.78 0.05
C GLU A 169 -1.54 -17.55 -0.38
N ILE A 170 -0.93 -16.35 -0.34
CA ILE A 170 -1.59 -15.07 -0.64
C ILE A 170 -1.70 -14.86 -2.16
N LEU A 171 -0.65 -15.21 -2.91
CA LEU A 171 -0.55 -15.13 -4.38
C LEU A 171 -0.85 -13.73 -4.95
N PRO A 172 -0.25 -12.64 -4.45
CA PRO A 172 -0.42 -11.33 -5.06
C PRO A 172 0.15 -11.32 -6.49
N ALA A 173 -0.37 -10.40 -7.33
CA ALA A 173 0.28 -10.12 -8.62
C ALA A 173 1.72 -9.67 -8.38
N ARG A 174 2.66 -10.08 -9.25
CA ARG A 174 4.08 -9.75 -9.07
C ARG A 174 4.77 -9.47 -10.40
N THR A 175 5.55 -8.40 -10.43
CA THR A 175 6.51 -8.13 -11.50
C THR A 175 7.90 -7.98 -10.88
N THR A 176 8.91 -8.62 -11.47
CA THR A 176 10.31 -8.50 -11.03
C THR A 176 11.15 -7.95 -12.17
N VAL A 177 11.89 -6.89 -11.91
CA VAL A 177 12.75 -6.22 -12.89
C VAL A 177 14.16 -6.01 -12.32
N SER A 178 15.16 -5.98 -13.21
CA SER A 178 16.52 -5.56 -12.86
C SER A 178 16.68 -4.06 -13.11
N VAL A 179 17.39 -3.40 -12.18
CA VAL A 179 17.72 -1.97 -12.25
C VAL A 179 19.22 -1.77 -12.08
N ASN A 180 19.75 -0.65 -12.60
CA ASN A 180 21.19 -0.39 -12.51
C ASN A 180 21.66 -0.04 -11.10
N ALA A 181 20.80 0.60 -10.31
CA ALA A 181 21.07 1.00 -8.92
C ALA A 181 19.77 1.31 -8.20
N LEU A 182 19.81 1.27 -6.88
CA LEU A 182 18.78 1.73 -5.96
C LEU A 182 19.31 2.94 -5.17
N PRO A 183 18.43 3.75 -4.53
CA PRO A 183 18.83 4.97 -3.83
C PRO A 183 19.86 4.78 -2.70
N THR A 184 19.96 3.57 -2.16
CA THR A 184 20.96 3.19 -1.15
C THR A 184 21.66 1.90 -1.59
N ASP A 185 22.75 1.51 -0.89
CA ASP A 185 23.57 0.33 -1.27
C ASP A 185 22.88 -1.02 -0.93
N ILE A 186 21.66 -1.19 -1.38
CA ILE A 186 20.80 -2.36 -1.20
C ILE A 186 20.66 -3.16 -2.49
N ALA A 187 20.42 -4.47 -2.37
CA ALA A 187 20.25 -5.38 -3.51
C ALA A 187 18.80 -5.46 -4.01
N ILE A 188 17.84 -5.12 -3.14
CA ILE A 188 16.41 -5.30 -3.37
C ILE A 188 15.59 -4.12 -2.85
N GLU A 189 14.55 -3.75 -3.60
CA GLU A 189 13.50 -2.82 -3.17
C GLU A 189 12.13 -3.38 -3.60
N LEU A 190 11.11 -3.18 -2.77
CA LEU A 190 9.72 -3.56 -3.07
C LEU A 190 8.84 -2.32 -3.16
N LYS A 191 7.98 -2.28 -4.18
CA LYS A 191 6.81 -1.40 -4.28
C LYS A 191 5.57 -2.27 -4.11
N VAL A 192 4.73 -1.96 -3.13
CA VAL A 192 3.60 -2.81 -2.73
C VAL A 192 2.29 -2.04 -2.79
N VAL A 193 1.23 -2.71 -3.24
CA VAL A 193 -0.16 -2.25 -3.11
C VAL A 193 -0.92 -3.28 -2.29
N ALA A 194 -1.66 -2.81 -1.28
CA ALA A 194 -2.49 -3.64 -0.41
C ALA A 194 -3.90 -3.04 -0.27
N LYS A 195 -4.85 -3.84 0.21
CA LYS A 195 -6.16 -3.33 0.64
C LYS A 195 -6.02 -2.59 1.97
N ALA A 196 -6.88 -1.57 2.18
CA ALA A 196 -6.92 -0.78 3.42
C ALA A 196 -7.84 -1.41 4.47
#